data_fb34fe0d8da76b24c3da679a415d687e
#
_entry.id   fb34fe0d8da76b24c3da679a415d687e
#
_cell.length_a   1.000
_cell.length_b   1.000
_cell.length_c   1.000
_cell.angle_alpha   90.00
_cell.angle_beta   90.00
_cell.angle_gamma   90.00
#
_symmetry.space_group_name_H-M   'P 1'
#
loop_
_entity.id
_entity.type
_entity.pdbx_description
1 polymer ?
#
loop_
_entity_poly.entity_id
_entity_poly.type
_entity_poly.pdbx_seq_one_letter_code
_entity_poly.pdbx_strand_id
1 'polypeptide(L)'
;MKLNLTQLLTSFMMLCFVFSFAQEKTVSGKVTDQNGAPLPGVSVLVVGTTTGTQSDFDGLYSISVAQGATLRFSYIGQKTQDVLVGSSNTIDVQLAEDAQALDEVIVTGFGNVSKTSFAGSAKVVAGENISNKSFTNVSQALAGEAAGVAVFNTSGQPGSTSTIRIRGFGSVNGSESPLYIVDDAPFGGSLNDINPNDIKSVTVLKDASATSLYGARGANGVIVITTKRGRDAGNAINVSVKTGTNYQGIGRYETIKSPEEYIGINWQATRQRGLLENDGDNAAAVAFANANLFEHPDNTFSGSDISSIYNMWNVSGSGAQGVSELIDPATGMVRSGVSRIYTPEKWEDFAFQNSNRTEANLTISNFSENSSLYTSVGFIDDIGYASNTDYKRLNARVAATNSFGDYINMNTSLNYTQSESNNNGTGSSSSSQFWWIDNLPPIYPLYRRTTSNEAFNVRGQRIPDPIYGGYLFDYGLQDGRGFGFATNGVADSQINISNSKANSVNFNNDTKITLADGLTFENNFAYQYFMSDNTSLNEPFYSPAKGDGGRINRSRGETKNYTIRTGLRYNKSFKDMNLSAFVSH
;
A
#
# COMPACT_ATOMS: atom_id res chain seq x y z
N MET A 1 -63.66 -24.14 -5.59
CA MET A 1 -63.66 -22.85 -6.30
C MET A 1 -62.39 -22.80 -7.13
N LYS A 2 -62.45 -22.94 -8.47
CA LYS A 2 -61.33 -22.80 -9.37
C LYS A 2 -61.18 -21.32 -9.67
N LEU A 3 -60.20 -20.68 -9.11
CA LEU A 3 -59.80 -19.31 -9.52
C LEU A 3 -59.34 -19.38 -10.98
N ASN A 4 -60.04 -18.71 -11.87
CA ASN A 4 -59.67 -18.63 -13.27
C ASN A 4 -58.43 -17.73 -13.40
N LEU A 5 -57.40 -18.22 -14.09
CA LEU A 5 -56.13 -17.52 -14.38
C LEU A 5 -56.35 -16.10 -14.93
N THR A 6 -57.46 -15.91 -15.66
CA THR A 6 -57.88 -14.60 -16.19
C THR A 6 -58.25 -13.59 -15.09
N GLN A 7 -58.86 -14.03 -14.00
CA GLN A 7 -59.18 -13.15 -12.87
C GLN A 7 -57.94 -12.78 -12.05
N LEU A 8 -56.96 -13.68 -11.97
CA LEU A 8 -55.68 -13.40 -11.33
C LEU A 8 -54.85 -12.39 -12.15
N LEU A 9 -54.84 -12.55 -13.48
CA LEU A 9 -54.16 -11.64 -14.41
C LEU A 9 -54.78 -10.24 -14.43
N THR A 10 -56.13 -10.16 -14.40
CA THR A 10 -56.82 -8.86 -14.35
C THR A 10 -56.65 -8.16 -13.02
N SER A 11 -56.61 -8.88 -11.89
CA SER A 11 -56.30 -8.31 -10.58
C SER A 11 -54.84 -7.85 -10.48
N PHE A 12 -53.89 -8.58 -11.07
CA PHE A 12 -52.49 -8.19 -11.15
C PHE A 12 -52.29 -6.98 -12.06
N MET A 13 -52.99 -6.94 -13.19
CA MET A 13 -52.95 -5.80 -14.11
C MET A 13 -53.59 -4.54 -13.50
N MET A 14 -54.64 -4.68 -12.69
CA MET A 14 -55.25 -3.58 -11.94
C MET A 14 -54.35 -3.09 -10.81
N LEU A 15 -53.58 -3.97 -10.17
CA LEU A 15 -52.60 -3.60 -9.15
C LEU A 15 -51.39 -2.81 -9.76
N CYS A 16 -50.97 -3.14 -10.98
CA CYS A 16 -49.94 -2.41 -11.70
C CYS A 16 -50.35 -0.99 -12.12
N PHE A 17 -51.63 -0.75 -12.34
CA PHE A 17 -52.15 0.59 -12.67
C PHE A 17 -52.18 1.56 -11.47
N VAL A 18 -52.20 1.06 -10.24
CA VAL A 18 -52.22 1.90 -9.02
C VAL A 18 -50.84 2.52 -8.70
N PHE A 19 -49.77 1.97 -9.26
CA PHE A 19 -48.40 2.49 -9.06
C PHE A 19 -47.96 3.55 -10.08
N SER A 20 -48.81 4.02 -10.97
CA SER A 20 -48.44 4.85 -12.13
C SER A 20 -48.71 6.34 -12.00
N PHE A 21 -48.90 6.91 -10.81
CA PHE A 21 -49.09 8.36 -10.66
C PHE A 21 -48.17 9.03 -9.65
N ALA A 22 -46.88 8.90 -9.86
CA ALA A 22 -45.98 9.93 -9.38
C ALA A 22 -45.87 11.01 -10.49
N GLN A 23 -46.78 11.99 -10.49
CA GLN A 23 -46.63 13.17 -11.37
C GLN A 23 -45.40 13.93 -10.95
N GLU A 24 -44.32 13.81 -11.73
CA GLU A 24 -43.20 14.70 -11.60
C GLU A 24 -43.61 16.11 -11.96
N LYS A 25 -43.29 17.06 -11.12
CA LYS A 25 -43.46 18.49 -11.39
C LYS A 25 -42.12 19.18 -11.43
N THR A 26 -41.98 20.20 -12.26
CA THR A 26 -40.81 21.05 -12.26
C THR A 26 -40.95 22.06 -11.13
N VAL A 27 -39.98 22.02 -10.21
CA VAL A 27 -39.82 23.00 -9.14
C VAL A 27 -38.65 23.90 -9.50
N SER A 28 -38.85 25.20 -9.40
CA SER A 28 -37.81 26.23 -9.61
C SER A 28 -37.76 27.17 -8.41
N GLY A 29 -36.70 27.92 -8.27
CA GLY A 29 -36.58 28.93 -7.21
C GLY A 29 -35.21 29.57 -7.22
N LYS A 30 -35.00 30.47 -6.27
CA LYS A 30 -33.75 31.18 -6.08
C LYS A 30 -33.09 30.81 -4.76
N VAL A 31 -31.79 30.55 -4.81
CA VAL A 31 -30.98 30.32 -3.61
C VAL A 31 -30.15 31.56 -3.32
N THR A 32 -30.24 32.08 -2.09
CA THR A 32 -29.55 33.29 -1.63
C THR A 32 -28.80 33.03 -0.33
N ASP A 33 -27.82 33.86 -0.03
CA ASP A 33 -27.20 33.93 1.30
C ASP A 33 -28.07 34.70 2.31
N GLN A 34 -27.61 34.84 3.56
CA GLN A 34 -28.31 35.60 4.60
C GLN A 34 -28.50 37.10 4.27
N ASN A 35 -27.69 37.69 3.40
CA ASN A 35 -27.75 39.07 2.99
C ASN A 35 -28.62 39.27 1.73
N GLY A 36 -29.19 38.18 1.19
CA GLY A 36 -30.01 38.17 -0.02
C GLY A 36 -29.21 38.15 -1.33
N ALA A 37 -27.87 37.99 -1.27
CA ALA A 37 -27.06 37.84 -2.48
C ALA A 37 -27.27 36.44 -3.10
N PRO A 38 -27.37 36.34 -4.45
CA PRO A 38 -27.56 35.07 -5.12
C PRO A 38 -26.34 34.14 -4.93
N LEU A 39 -26.56 32.86 -4.69
CA LEU A 39 -25.52 31.84 -4.54
C LEU A 39 -25.44 30.99 -5.81
N PRO A 40 -24.42 31.16 -6.67
CA PRO A 40 -24.20 30.31 -7.83
C PRO A 40 -23.54 28.99 -7.45
N GLY A 41 -23.92 27.90 -8.14
CA GLY A 41 -23.30 26.59 -7.94
C GLY A 41 -23.77 25.82 -6.70
N VAL A 42 -24.91 26.22 -6.09
CA VAL A 42 -25.53 25.44 -5.01
C VAL A 42 -25.99 24.10 -5.55
N SER A 43 -25.57 23.00 -4.93
CA SER A 43 -26.06 21.67 -5.27
C SER A 43 -27.45 21.46 -4.69
N VAL A 44 -28.41 21.13 -5.55
CA VAL A 44 -29.80 20.82 -5.21
C VAL A 44 -30.07 19.35 -5.54
N LEU A 45 -30.21 18.50 -4.53
CA LEU A 45 -30.35 17.06 -4.68
C LEU A 45 -31.69 16.57 -4.11
N VAL A 46 -32.34 15.65 -4.81
CA VAL A 46 -33.51 14.95 -4.25
C VAL A 46 -33.03 13.87 -3.29
N VAL A 47 -33.36 14.02 -2.00
CA VAL A 47 -32.89 13.11 -0.93
C VAL A 47 -33.32 11.67 -1.23
N GLY A 48 -32.36 10.74 -1.15
CA GLY A 48 -32.60 9.30 -1.43
C GLY A 48 -32.51 8.93 -2.91
N THR A 49 -32.14 9.85 -3.81
CA THR A 49 -31.97 9.59 -5.25
C THR A 49 -30.63 10.15 -5.75
N THR A 50 -30.29 9.88 -7.01
CA THR A 50 -29.17 10.50 -7.74
C THR A 50 -29.59 11.71 -8.57
N THR A 51 -30.87 12.13 -8.50
CA THR A 51 -31.41 13.25 -9.26
C THR A 51 -31.02 14.58 -8.59
N GLY A 52 -30.32 15.44 -9.30
CA GLY A 52 -29.88 16.75 -8.78
C GLY A 52 -29.66 17.78 -9.89
N THR A 53 -29.55 19.03 -9.49
CA THR A 53 -29.21 20.18 -10.34
C THR A 53 -28.30 21.14 -9.57
N GLN A 54 -27.81 22.19 -10.23
CA GLN A 54 -27.06 23.27 -9.59
C GLN A 54 -27.70 24.61 -9.91
N SER A 55 -27.56 25.59 -9.00
CA SER A 55 -27.99 26.97 -9.27
C SER A 55 -27.06 27.66 -10.26
N ASP A 56 -27.63 28.49 -11.10
CA ASP A 56 -26.92 29.37 -12.07
C ASP A 56 -26.27 30.60 -11.41
N PHE A 57 -25.70 31.49 -12.21
CA PHE A 57 -25.03 32.73 -11.73
C PHE A 57 -25.97 33.68 -10.99
N ASP A 58 -27.27 33.63 -11.24
CA ASP A 58 -28.29 34.45 -10.58
C ASP A 58 -28.92 33.73 -9.38
N GLY A 59 -28.36 32.54 -9.02
CA GLY A 59 -28.84 31.70 -7.94
C GLY A 59 -30.11 30.92 -8.28
N LEU A 60 -30.54 30.90 -9.54
CA LEU A 60 -31.77 30.21 -9.97
C LEU A 60 -31.52 28.74 -10.21
N TYR A 61 -32.44 27.88 -9.81
CA TYR A 61 -32.40 26.43 -10.09
C TYR A 61 -33.74 25.95 -10.63
N SER A 62 -33.71 24.84 -11.33
CA SER A 62 -34.89 24.12 -11.81
C SER A 62 -34.64 22.60 -11.75
N ILE A 63 -35.56 21.85 -11.16
CA ILE A 63 -35.44 20.40 -10.98
C ILE A 63 -36.80 19.74 -11.09
N SER A 64 -36.86 18.57 -11.76
CA SER A 64 -38.07 17.75 -11.85
C SER A 64 -38.12 16.78 -10.68
N VAL A 65 -39.20 16.84 -9.90
CA VAL A 65 -39.35 16.05 -8.67
C VAL A 65 -40.80 15.64 -8.43
N ALA A 66 -41.00 14.54 -7.70
CA ALA A 66 -42.31 14.13 -7.22
C ALA A 66 -42.78 15.05 -6.08
N GLN A 67 -44.09 15.29 -6.00
CA GLN A 67 -44.65 16.01 -4.86
C GLN A 67 -44.45 15.21 -3.57
N GLY A 68 -44.00 15.86 -2.49
CA GLY A 68 -43.67 15.19 -1.24
C GLY A 68 -42.21 14.73 -1.14
N ALA A 69 -41.38 14.90 -2.20
CA ALA A 69 -39.96 14.69 -2.13
C ALA A 69 -39.26 15.78 -1.27
N THR A 70 -38.10 15.49 -0.73
CA THR A 70 -37.26 16.45 0.00
C THR A 70 -36.11 16.87 -0.87
N LEU A 71 -35.93 18.18 -1.06
CA LEU A 71 -34.78 18.76 -1.73
C LEU A 71 -33.74 19.15 -0.69
N ARG A 72 -32.50 18.72 -0.90
CA ARG A 72 -31.34 19.11 -0.12
C ARG A 72 -30.53 20.15 -0.86
N PHE A 73 -30.34 21.29 -0.22
CA PHE A 73 -29.52 22.40 -0.71
C PHE A 73 -28.20 22.40 0.04
N SER A 74 -27.09 22.30 -0.68
CA SER A 74 -25.75 22.31 -0.08
C SER A 74 -24.80 23.21 -0.87
N TYR A 75 -24.03 24.02 -0.15
CA TYR A 75 -23.03 24.93 -0.71
C TYR A 75 -21.85 25.08 0.25
N ILE A 76 -20.65 25.28 -0.29
CA ILE A 76 -19.44 25.43 0.53
C ILE A 76 -19.56 26.67 1.42
N GLY A 77 -19.38 26.50 2.74
CA GLY A 77 -19.50 27.58 3.72
C GLY A 77 -20.91 27.93 4.13
N GLN A 78 -21.93 27.19 3.67
CA GLN A 78 -23.32 27.40 4.04
C GLN A 78 -23.89 26.14 4.71
N LYS A 79 -24.80 26.31 5.67
CA LYS A 79 -25.47 25.22 6.36
C LYS A 79 -26.40 24.50 5.40
N THR A 80 -26.23 23.19 5.27
CA THR A 80 -27.11 22.34 4.44
C THR A 80 -28.54 22.44 4.94
N GLN A 81 -29.49 22.63 4.02
CA GLN A 81 -30.90 22.78 4.32
C GLN A 81 -31.74 21.79 3.52
N ASP A 82 -32.62 21.08 4.20
CA ASP A 82 -33.59 20.16 3.60
C ASP A 82 -34.96 20.83 3.55
N VAL A 83 -35.59 20.83 2.36
CA VAL A 83 -36.90 21.46 2.13
C VAL A 83 -37.86 20.49 1.48
N LEU A 84 -39.01 20.29 2.11
CA LEU A 84 -40.06 19.41 1.58
C LEU A 84 -40.79 20.11 0.41
N VAL A 85 -40.93 19.40 -0.71
CA VAL A 85 -41.67 19.88 -1.89
C VAL A 85 -43.16 19.78 -1.66
N GLY A 86 -43.79 20.91 -1.35
CA GLY A 86 -45.22 21.07 -1.17
C GLY A 86 -45.99 21.20 -2.48
N SER A 87 -47.11 21.90 -2.47
CA SER A 87 -47.96 22.18 -3.67
C SER A 87 -47.37 23.26 -4.59
N SER A 88 -46.50 24.16 -4.06
CA SER A 88 -45.87 25.25 -4.83
C SER A 88 -44.86 24.73 -5.84
N ASN A 89 -44.81 25.35 -7.01
CA ASN A 89 -43.78 25.10 -8.03
C ASN A 89 -42.56 26.03 -7.88
N THR A 90 -42.61 27.02 -6.97
CA THR A 90 -41.52 27.91 -6.67
C THR A 90 -41.12 27.72 -5.20
N ILE A 91 -39.84 27.45 -4.96
CA ILE A 91 -39.25 27.29 -3.63
C ILE A 91 -37.97 28.11 -3.58
N ASP A 92 -38.04 29.27 -2.95
CA ASP A 92 -36.87 30.11 -2.70
C ASP A 92 -36.23 29.65 -1.36
N VAL A 93 -34.89 29.59 -1.34
CA VAL A 93 -34.15 29.10 -0.18
C VAL A 93 -33.07 30.11 0.20
N GLN A 94 -33.05 30.50 1.46
CA GLN A 94 -31.99 31.30 2.02
C GLN A 94 -31.09 30.42 2.87
N LEU A 95 -29.83 30.24 2.47
CA LEU A 95 -28.86 29.42 3.22
C LEU A 95 -28.19 30.30 4.28
N ALA A 96 -28.13 29.78 5.48
CA ALA A 96 -27.40 30.37 6.59
C ALA A 96 -25.92 30.06 6.48
N GLU A 97 -25.05 30.99 6.83
CA GLU A 97 -23.63 30.71 6.97
C GLU A 97 -23.41 29.61 7.99
N ASP A 98 -22.62 28.61 7.61
CA ASP A 98 -22.16 27.59 8.55
C ASP A 98 -20.92 28.12 9.28
N ALA A 99 -21.14 28.80 10.37
CA ALA A 99 -20.06 29.33 11.20
C ALA A 99 -19.11 28.21 11.73
N GLN A 100 -19.56 26.95 11.69
CA GLN A 100 -18.70 25.80 12.01
C GLN A 100 -17.85 25.32 10.83
N ALA A 101 -18.22 25.64 9.58
CA ALA A 101 -17.45 25.27 8.39
C ALA A 101 -16.26 26.22 8.13
N LEU A 102 -16.18 27.35 8.80
CA LEU A 102 -15.14 28.37 8.58
C LEU A 102 -13.93 28.23 9.51
N ASP A 103 -14.00 27.47 10.57
CA ASP A 103 -12.84 27.21 11.43
C ASP A 103 -12.23 25.83 11.15
N GLU A 104 -11.33 25.77 10.15
CA GLU A 104 -10.42 24.62 10.02
C GLU A 104 -9.60 24.50 11.33
N VAL A 105 -9.95 23.52 12.15
CA VAL A 105 -9.33 23.29 13.44
C VAL A 105 -8.05 22.51 13.25
N ILE A 106 -6.93 23.06 13.71
CA ILE A 106 -5.65 22.39 13.75
C ILE A 106 -5.57 21.60 15.06
N VAL A 107 -5.51 20.27 14.96
CA VAL A 107 -5.29 19.39 16.09
C VAL A 107 -3.79 19.34 16.38
N THR A 108 -3.39 19.76 17.58
CA THR A 108 -1.99 19.78 18.03
C THR A 108 -1.86 18.83 19.18
N GLY A 109 -2.02 17.71 19.34
CA GLY A 109 -1.83 16.79 20.50
C GLY A 109 -1.85 17.38 21.94
N PHE A 110 -1.95 18.71 22.05
CA PHE A 110 -2.10 19.46 23.29
C PHE A 110 -3.36 20.34 23.30
N GLY A 111 -4.19 20.21 22.28
CA GLY A 111 -5.44 20.93 22.14
C GLY A 111 -5.77 21.26 20.69
N ASN A 112 -6.98 21.74 20.50
CA ASN A 112 -7.47 22.20 19.21
C ASN A 112 -7.32 23.71 19.14
N VAL A 113 -6.69 24.20 18.08
CA VAL A 113 -6.49 25.62 17.84
C VAL A 113 -7.12 25.97 16.49
N SER A 114 -7.84 27.10 16.40
CA SER A 114 -8.36 27.53 15.12
C SER A 114 -7.20 27.86 14.17
N LYS A 115 -7.36 27.58 12.88
CA LYS A 115 -6.33 27.87 11.87
C LYS A 115 -5.96 29.35 11.83
N THR A 116 -6.91 30.22 12.09
CA THR A 116 -6.73 31.69 12.12
C THR A 116 -5.86 32.15 13.29
N SER A 117 -5.88 31.45 14.42
CA SER A 117 -5.07 31.75 15.61
C SER A 117 -3.77 30.94 15.71
N PHE A 118 -3.55 29.99 14.78
CA PHE A 118 -2.37 29.16 14.77
C PHE A 118 -1.19 29.86 14.11
N ALA A 119 -0.16 30.18 14.87
CA ALA A 119 1.02 30.91 14.39
C ALA A 119 2.01 30.06 13.58
N GLY A 120 1.77 28.75 13.48
CA GLY A 120 2.66 27.79 12.79
C GLY A 120 2.16 27.36 11.41
N SER A 121 3.00 26.60 10.69
CA SER A 121 2.63 25.97 9.41
C SER A 121 2.12 24.56 9.65
N ALA A 122 0.83 24.35 9.49
CA ALA A 122 0.19 23.05 9.55
C ALA A 122 -0.63 22.79 8.28
N LYS A 123 -0.78 21.49 7.94
CA LYS A 123 -1.71 21.04 6.89
C LYS A 123 -2.57 19.93 7.45
N VAL A 124 -3.87 20.08 7.35
CA VAL A 124 -4.83 19.04 7.68
C VAL A 124 -5.20 18.29 6.40
N VAL A 125 -5.16 16.97 6.45
CA VAL A 125 -5.59 16.06 5.40
C VAL A 125 -6.80 15.30 5.93
N ALA A 126 -7.92 15.39 5.25
CA ALA A 126 -9.14 14.69 5.63
C ALA A 126 -8.97 13.17 5.50
N GLY A 127 -9.58 12.41 6.40
CA GLY A 127 -9.50 10.94 6.39
C GLY A 127 -10.05 10.31 5.12
N GLU A 128 -11.02 10.94 4.46
CA GLU A 128 -11.56 10.49 3.18
C GLU A 128 -10.50 10.46 2.08
N ASN A 129 -9.62 11.47 2.02
CA ASN A 129 -8.51 11.50 1.06
C ASN A 129 -7.51 10.36 1.29
N ILE A 130 -7.47 9.82 2.50
CA ILE A 130 -6.60 8.72 2.89
C ILE A 130 -7.27 7.38 2.61
N SER A 131 -8.52 7.20 3.03
CA SER A 131 -9.28 5.93 2.92
C SER A 131 -9.72 5.61 1.48
N ASN A 132 -9.91 6.63 0.63
CA ASN A 132 -10.25 6.44 -0.79
C ASN A 132 -9.07 5.91 -1.61
N LYS A 133 -7.84 6.12 -1.15
CA LYS A 133 -6.64 5.54 -1.74
C LYS A 133 -6.51 4.09 -1.26
N SER A 134 -6.38 3.15 -2.19
CA SER A 134 -6.25 1.72 -1.87
C SER A 134 -4.83 1.35 -1.39
N PHE A 135 -4.28 2.09 -0.44
CA PHE A 135 -2.99 1.78 0.18
C PHE A 135 -3.15 0.93 1.44
N THR A 136 -2.14 0.12 1.75
CA THR A 136 -2.15 -0.73 2.94
C THR A 136 -1.95 0.06 4.23
N ASN A 137 -1.31 1.23 4.14
CA ASN A 137 -0.97 2.04 5.31
C ASN A 137 -1.06 3.55 5.05
N VAL A 138 -1.06 4.29 6.15
CA VAL A 138 -1.21 5.75 6.18
C VAL A 138 -0.02 6.47 5.54
N SER A 139 1.20 5.92 5.65
CA SER A 139 2.39 6.59 5.12
C SER A 139 2.33 6.75 3.60
N GLN A 140 1.89 5.72 2.89
CA GLN A 140 1.71 5.77 1.43
C GLN A 140 0.60 6.74 1.03
N ALA A 141 -0.49 6.76 1.80
CA ALA A 141 -1.65 7.60 1.50
C ALA A 141 -1.36 9.10 1.63
N LEU A 142 -0.34 9.49 2.41
CA LEU A 142 0.08 10.89 2.57
C LEU A 142 0.89 11.43 1.38
N ALA A 143 1.29 10.60 0.43
CA ALA A 143 2.01 11.04 -0.76
C ALA A 143 1.20 12.07 -1.56
N GLY A 144 1.80 13.26 -1.78
CA GLY A 144 1.17 14.36 -2.53
C GLY A 144 0.13 15.18 -1.77
N GLU A 145 -0.23 14.82 -0.52
CA GLU A 145 -1.29 15.49 0.23
C GLU A 145 -0.85 16.80 0.92
N ALA A 146 0.44 16.94 1.21
CA ALA A 146 0.94 18.09 1.95
C ALA A 146 2.23 18.64 1.35
N ALA A 147 2.26 19.92 1.02
CA ALA A 147 3.47 20.58 0.54
C ALA A 147 4.58 20.53 1.60
N GLY A 148 5.82 20.22 1.19
CA GLY A 148 6.97 20.06 2.07
C GLY A 148 7.03 18.73 2.80
N VAL A 149 6.16 17.77 2.45
CA VAL A 149 6.22 16.37 2.89
C VAL A 149 6.64 15.51 1.72
N ALA A 150 7.79 14.89 1.82
CA ALA A 150 8.27 13.91 0.86
C ALA A 150 8.00 12.48 1.38
N VAL A 151 7.39 11.67 0.55
CA VAL A 151 7.07 10.28 0.84
C VAL A 151 7.82 9.41 -0.16
N PHE A 152 8.72 8.58 0.35
CA PHE A 152 9.56 7.70 -0.46
C PHE A 152 9.07 6.26 -0.31
N ASN A 153 8.52 5.73 -1.39
CA ASN A 153 8.16 4.33 -1.51
C ASN A 153 9.36 3.57 -2.08
N THR A 154 10.11 2.91 -1.23
CA THR A 154 11.32 2.16 -1.62
C THR A 154 11.01 0.74 -2.07
N SER A 155 9.79 0.26 -1.85
CA SER A 155 9.35 -1.07 -2.19
C SER A 155 7.87 -1.07 -2.60
N GLY A 156 7.53 -1.87 -3.62
CA GLY A 156 6.15 -2.19 -3.99
C GLY A 156 5.59 -3.41 -3.26
N GLN A 157 6.32 -3.95 -2.29
CA GLN A 157 5.89 -5.12 -1.56
C GLN A 157 4.66 -4.83 -0.70
N PRO A 158 3.65 -5.73 -0.67
CA PRO A 158 2.52 -5.61 0.23
C PRO A 158 2.94 -5.43 1.69
N GLY A 159 2.31 -4.50 2.40
CA GLY A 159 2.63 -4.20 3.80
C GLY A 159 3.91 -3.39 4.03
N SER A 160 4.66 -3.00 2.99
CA SER A 160 5.82 -2.12 3.16
C SER A 160 5.40 -0.73 3.60
N THR A 161 6.17 -0.11 4.50
CA THR A 161 5.98 1.27 4.94
C THR A 161 6.83 2.22 4.11
N SER A 162 6.32 3.43 3.89
CA SER A 162 7.09 4.49 3.22
C SER A 162 7.88 5.31 4.21
N THR A 163 9.04 5.79 3.80
CA THR A 163 9.79 6.79 4.55
C THR A 163 9.17 8.16 4.32
N ILE A 164 8.79 8.83 5.41
CA ILE A 164 8.27 10.19 5.37
C ILE A 164 9.34 11.17 5.86
N ARG A 165 9.57 12.24 5.11
CA ARG A 165 10.44 13.35 5.49
C ARG A 165 9.70 14.67 5.38
N ILE A 166 9.88 15.53 6.38
CA ILE A 166 9.27 16.85 6.43
C ILE A 166 10.37 17.90 6.31
N ARG A 167 10.31 18.73 5.25
CA ARG A 167 11.28 19.81 4.95
C ARG A 167 12.74 19.34 4.77
N GLY A 168 12.97 18.09 4.37
CA GLY A 168 14.29 17.58 4.02
C GLY A 168 14.98 16.78 5.13
N PHE A 169 16.30 16.78 5.12
CA PHE A 169 17.12 16.01 6.04
C PHE A 169 17.41 16.83 7.30
N GLY A 170 17.03 16.31 8.46
CA GLY A 170 17.28 16.94 9.76
C GLY A 170 18.62 16.51 10.39
N SER A 171 19.16 15.35 9.99
CA SER A 171 20.41 14.78 10.55
C SER A 171 21.09 13.90 9.53
N VAL A 172 22.42 13.81 9.61
CA VAL A 172 23.23 12.89 8.79
C VAL A 172 23.29 11.50 9.41
N ASN A 173 23.33 11.41 10.74
CA ASN A 173 23.53 10.15 11.48
C ASN A 173 22.37 9.79 12.44
N GLY A 174 21.39 10.68 12.61
CA GLY A 174 20.24 10.47 13.50
C GLY A 174 19.00 9.99 12.76
N SER A 175 17.93 9.69 13.49
CA SER A 175 16.63 9.39 12.91
C SER A 175 16.08 10.61 12.16
N GLU A 176 15.58 10.40 10.96
CA GLU A 176 14.93 11.43 10.12
C GLU A 176 13.40 11.30 10.12
N SER A 177 12.87 10.30 10.81
CA SER A 177 11.44 10.06 10.87
C SER A 177 10.72 11.13 11.70
N PRO A 178 9.55 11.62 11.25
CA PRO A 178 8.73 12.50 12.05
C PRO A 178 8.20 11.78 13.30
N LEU A 179 7.82 12.53 14.32
CA LEU A 179 7.11 12.01 15.47
C LEU A 179 5.65 11.74 15.08
N TYR A 180 5.15 10.56 15.37
CA TYR A 180 3.74 10.22 15.20
C TYR A 180 3.00 10.37 16.52
N ILE A 181 1.85 11.03 16.46
CA ILE A 181 0.90 11.19 17.60
C ILE A 181 -0.42 10.58 17.14
N VAL A 182 -0.99 9.68 17.93
CA VAL A 182 -2.29 9.08 17.66
C VAL A 182 -3.21 9.35 18.84
N ASP A 183 -4.32 10.02 18.61
CA ASP A 183 -5.31 10.40 19.63
C ASP A 183 -4.64 10.99 20.88
N ASP A 184 -3.83 12.05 20.68
CA ASP A 184 -3.11 12.84 21.70
C ASP A 184 -1.96 12.11 22.42
N ALA A 185 -1.61 10.89 22.05
CA ALA A 185 -0.49 10.14 22.63
C ALA A 185 0.62 9.87 21.59
N PRO A 186 1.92 9.95 21.99
CA PRO A 186 3.01 9.51 21.14
C PRO A 186 2.86 8.05 20.75
N PHE A 187 2.99 7.76 19.46
CA PHE A 187 2.80 6.43 18.91
C PHE A 187 4.15 5.78 18.57
N GLY A 188 4.44 4.65 19.19
CA GLY A 188 5.69 3.90 19.02
C GLY A 188 5.59 2.68 18.10
N GLY A 189 4.41 2.42 17.52
CA GLY A 189 4.16 1.28 16.64
C GLY A 189 4.40 1.56 15.17
N SER A 190 4.05 0.59 14.34
CA SER A 190 4.06 0.72 12.89
C SER A 190 2.81 1.45 12.41
N LEU A 191 2.94 2.31 11.39
CA LEU A 191 1.78 2.91 10.73
C LEU A 191 0.88 1.86 10.04
N ASN A 192 1.39 0.64 9.85
CA ASN A 192 0.58 -0.51 9.42
C ASN A 192 -0.44 -0.98 10.46
N ASP A 193 -0.24 -0.63 11.75
CA ASP A 193 -1.16 -0.99 12.83
C ASP A 193 -2.42 -0.13 12.83
N ILE A 194 -2.43 0.96 12.05
CA ILE A 194 -3.55 1.89 11.94
C ILE A 194 -4.32 1.60 10.66
N ASN A 195 -5.61 1.30 10.78
CA ASN A 195 -6.46 1.16 9.61
C ASN A 195 -6.77 2.54 9.00
N PRO A 196 -6.43 2.79 7.71
CA PRO A 196 -6.76 4.05 7.05
C PRO A 196 -8.24 4.44 7.11
N ASN A 197 -9.15 3.44 7.16
CA ASN A 197 -10.59 3.68 7.24
C ASN A 197 -11.04 4.21 8.61
N ASP A 198 -10.24 4.07 9.66
CA ASP A 198 -10.53 4.57 11.00
C ASP A 198 -10.03 6.00 11.22
N ILE A 199 -9.37 6.60 10.24
CA ILE A 199 -8.81 7.95 10.35
C ILE A 199 -9.87 9.00 10.04
N LYS A 200 -9.99 9.98 10.95
CA LYS A 200 -10.78 11.19 10.75
C LYS A 200 -9.97 12.25 10.01
N SER A 201 -8.75 12.50 10.44
CA SER A 201 -7.84 13.47 9.85
C SER A 201 -6.38 13.19 10.19
N VAL A 202 -5.47 13.67 9.34
CA VAL A 202 -4.04 13.71 9.62
C VAL A 202 -3.58 15.15 9.54
N THR A 203 -3.01 15.66 10.64
CA THR A 203 -2.42 17.00 10.71
C THR A 203 -0.90 16.89 10.66
N VAL A 204 -0.28 17.56 9.70
CA VAL A 204 1.17 17.63 9.57
C VAL A 204 1.67 18.97 10.09
N LEU A 205 2.44 18.94 11.19
CA LEU A 205 3.09 20.10 11.79
C LEU A 205 4.52 20.17 11.27
N LYS A 206 4.85 21.28 10.58
CA LYS A 206 6.07 21.35 9.76
C LYS A 206 7.17 22.25 10.30
N ASP A 207 6.86 23.19 11.17
CA ASP A 207 7.83 24.16 11.67
C ASP A 207 8.04 24.09 13.19
N ALA A 208 9.12 24.74 13.65
CA ALA A 208 9.52 24.70 15.05
C ALA A 208 8.48 25.30 15.98
N SER A 209 7.72 26.32 15.57
CA SER A 209 6.65 26.90 16.39
C SER A 209 5.53 25.90 16.64
N ALA A 210 5.19 25.11 15.60
CA ALA A 210 4.18 24.06 15.70
C ALA A 210 4.66 22.83 16.47
N THR A 211 5.96 22.49 16.39
CA THR A 211 6.52 21.25 16.97
C THR A 211 7.18 21.46 18.34
N SER A 212 7.37 22.70 18.79
CA SER A 212 8.05 23.04 20.05
C SER A 212 7.42 22.35 21.28
N LEU A 213 6.12 22.11 21.27
CA LEU A 213 5.38 21.41 22.32
C LEU A 213 5.83 19.95 22.53
N TYR A 214 6.49 19.37 21.51
CA TYR A 214 6.98 17.98 21.55
C TYR A 214 8.47 17.87 21.86
N GLY A 215 9.12 19.01 22.12
CA GLY A 215 10.55 19.08 22.44
C GLY A 215 11.42 18.51 21.34
N ALA A 216 12.56 17.93 21.70
CA ALA A 216 13.54 17.36 20.75
C ALA A 216 12.95 16.25 19.85
N ARG A 217 11.93 15.53 20.31
CA ARG A 217 11.27 14.48 19.52
C ARG A 217 10.50 15.03 18.30
N GLY A 218 10.10 16.32 18.34
CA GLY A 218 9.43 16.99 17.23
C GLY A 218 10.37 17.64 16.21
N ALA A 219 11.70 17.49 16.34
CA ALA A 219 12.68 18.17 15.49
C ALA A 219 12.53 17.88 13.99
N ASN A 220 12.10 16.66 13.63
CA ASN A 220 11.88 16.23 12.23
C ASN A 220 10.42 16.46 11.76
N GLY A 221 9.64 17.27 12.51
CA GLY A 221 8.22 17.46 12.29
C GLY A 221 7.35 16.46 13.06
N VAL A 222 6.05 16.74 13.11
CA VAL A 222 5.08 15.90 13.83
C VAL A 222 3.90 15.61 12.93
N ILE A 223 3.46 14.36 12.91
CA ILE A 223 2.26 13.90 12.23
C ILE A 223 1.25 13.47 13.29
N VAL A 224 0.17 14.23 13.40
CA VAL A 224 -0.92 13.96 14.34
C VAL A 224 -2.04 13.26 13.61
N ILE A 225 -2.35 12.05 14.01
CA ILE A 225 -3.43 11.22 13.46
C ILE A 225 -4.58 11.25 14.44
N THR A 226 -5.72 11.74 14.00
CA THR A 226 -6.97 11.72 14.75
C THR A 226 -7.86 10.64 14.18
N THR A 227 -8.34 9.74 15.04
CA THR A 227 -9.20 8.65 14.61
C THR A 227 -10.69 8.99 14.76
N LYS A 228 -11.54 8.26 14.04
CA LYS A 228 -12.99 8.43 14.05
C LYS A 228 -13.60 8.04 15.39
N ARG A 229 -14.65 8.77 15.77
CA ARG A 229 -15.51 8.53 16.94
C ARG A 229 -16.97 8.44 16.50
N GLY A 230 -17.86 7.97 17.34
CA GLY A 230 -19.26 7.75 16.96
C GLY A 230 -19.97 8.98 16.37
N ARG A 231 -19.71 10.18 16.91
CA ARG A 231 -20.28 11.44 16.39
C ARG A 231 -19.78 11.80 14.99
N ASP A 232 -18.55 11.44 14.66
CA ASP A 232 -17.95 11.76 13.36
C ASP A 232 -18.57 10.97 12.22
N ALA A 233 -19.02 9.76 12.50
CA ALA A 233 -19.58 8.84 11.52
C ALA A 233 -21.12 8.83 11.48
N GLY A 234 -21.78 9.54 12.39
CA GLY A 234 -23.25 9.54 12.51
C GLY A 234 -23.80 8.20 13.04
N ASN A 235 -25.12 8.04 13.01
CA ASN A 235 -25.76 6.75 13.31
C ASN A 235 -25.82 5.92 12.04
N ALA A 236 -24.84 5.04 11.84
CA ALA A 236 -24.68 4.31 10.59
C ALA A 236 -24.00 2.96 10.76
N ILE A 237 -24.32 2.06 9.86
CA ILE A 237 -23.58 0.82 9.61
C ILE A 237 -23.03 0.92 8.19
N ASN A 238 -21.71 0.87 8.05
CA ASN A 238 -21.07 0.91 6.74
C ASN A 238 -20.29 -0.38 6.51
N VAL A 239 -20.49 -0.97 5.34
CA VAL A 239 -19.74 -2.13 4.86
C VAL A 239 -19.04 -1.71 3.57
N SER A 240 -17.74 -1.93 3.50
CA SER A 240 -16.94 -1.67 2.31
C SER A 240 -16.14 -2.93 1.97
N VAL A 241 -16.25 -3.38 0.73
CA VAL A 241 -15.45 -4.47 0.19
C VAL A 241 -14.78 -3.97 -1.08
N LYS A 242 -13.46 -4.08 -1.14
CA LYS A 242 -12.66 -3.73 -2.32
C LYS A 242 -11.88 -4.96 -2.76
N THR A 243 -11.82 -5.20 -4.05
CA THR A 243 -10.97 -6.23 -4.64
C THR A 243 -10.22 -5.66 -5.84
N GLY A 244 -9.03 -6.17 -6.09
CA GLY A 244 -8.18 -5.70 -7.18
C GLY A 244 -7.01 -6.63 -7.43
N THR A 245 -6.23 -6.30 -8.44
CA THR A 245 -4.99 -7.01 -8.78
C THR A 245 -3.83 -6.04 -8.80
N ASN A 246 -2.66 -6.49 -8.33
CA ASN A 246 -1.42 -5.73 -8.47
C ASN A 246 -0.65 -6.26 -9.69
N TYR A 247 -0.12 -5.40 -10.50
CA TYR A 247 0.70 -5.75 -11.65
C TYR A 247 1.88 -4.78 -11.78
N GLN A 248 2.86 -5.18 -12.55
CA GLN A 248 4.00 -4.32 -12.82
C GLN A 248 3.57 -3.10 -13.64
N GLY A 249 3.63 -1.92 -13.03
CA GLY A 249 3.23 -0.65 -13.67
C GLY A 249 4.33 0.00 -14.51
N ILE A 250 5.59 -0.38 -14.28
CA ILE A 250 6.77 0.15 -14.99
C ILE A 250 7.39 -0.99 -15.78
N GLY A 251 7.61 -0.79 -17.07
CA GLY A 251 8.30 -1.75 -17.93
C GLY A 251 9.70 -2.05 -17.41
N ARG A 252 10.14 -3.29 -17.61
CA ARG A 252 11.52 -3.69 -17.28
C ARG A 252 12.45 -3.22 -18.41
N TYR A 253 13.74 -3.18 -18.12
CA TYR A 253 14.76 -2.95 -19.14
C TYR A 253 14.71 -4.05 -20.20
N GLU A 254 14.97 -3.67 -21.45
CA GLU A 254 15.17 -4.64 -22.51
C GLU A 254 16.48 -5.40 -22.26
N THR A 255 16.38 -6.72 -22.25
CA THR A 255 17.51 -7.64 -22.08
C THR A 255 17.56 -8.60 -23.27
N ILE A 256 18.73 -9.18 -23.54
CA ILE A 256 18.88 -10.23 -24.52
C ILE A 256 18.09 -11.46 -24.04
N LYS A 257 17.03 -11.82 -24.77
CA LYS A 257 16.14 -12.96 -24.44
C LYS A 257 16.39 -14.21 -25.27
N SER A 258 17.11 -14.06 -26.39
CA SER A 258 17.46 -15.18 -27.27
C SER A 258 18.79 -15.81 -26.85
N PRO A 259 18.81 -17.12 -26.51
CA PRO A 259 20.05 -17.85 -26.31
C PRO A 259 21.00 -17.80 -27.53
N GLU A 260 20.47 -17.80 -28.74
CA GLU A 260 21.26 -17.70 -29.98
C GLU A 260 21.96 -16.35 -30.08
N GLU A 261 21.25 -15.27 -29.80
CA GLU A 261 21.82 -13.93 -29.81
C GLU A 261 22.90 -13.80 -28.74
N TYR A 262 22.60 -14.26 -27.53
CA TYR A 262 23.54 -14.20 -26.42
C TYR A 262 24.84 -14.96 -26.73
N ILE A 263 24.75 -16.21 -27.20
CA ILE A 263 25.93 -17.03 -27.51
C ILE A 263 26.71 -16.46 -28.69
N GLY A 264 26.05 -15.90 -29.70
CA GLY A 264 26.68 -15.23 -30.83
C GLY A 264 27.50 -14.00 -30.41
N ILE A 265 26.92 -13.17 -29.53
CA ILE A 265 27.64 -11.99 -28.99
C ILE A 265 28.87 -12.43 -28.15
N ASN A 266 28.74 -13.49 -27.36
CA ASN A 266 29.88 -14.03 -26.59
C ASN A 266 30.97 -14.57 -27.49
N TRP A 267 30.60 -15.28 -28.56
CA TRP A 267 31.58 -15.76 -29.53
C TRP A 267 32.30 -14.60 -30.21
N GLN A 268 31.58 -13.55 -30.61
CA GLN A 268 32.17 -12.35 -31.22
C GLN A 268 33.13 -11.64 -30.25
N ALA A 269 32.75 -11.51 -28.99
CA ALA A 269 33.61 -10.94 -27.94
C ALA A 269 34.89 -11.77 -27.76
N THR A 270 34.76 -13.11 -27.69
CA THR A 270 35.90 -14.03 -27.59
C THR A 270 36.79 -13.96 -28.83
N ARG A 271 36.21 -13.82 -30.06
CA ARG A 271 36.98 -13.60 -31.27
C ARG A 271 37.76 -12.27 -31.26
N GLN A 272 37.14 -11.19 -30.75
CA GLN A 272 37.87 -9.91 -30.61
C GLN A 272 39.08 -10.03 -29.68
N ARG A 273 38.93 -10.76 -28.59
CA ARG A 273 40.04 -11.12 -27.68
C ARG A 273 41.11 -11.94 -28.45
N GLY A 274 40.68 -12.93 -29.23
CA GLY A 274 41.59 -13.73 -30.06
C GLY A 274 42.36 -12.91 -31.09
N LEU A 275 41.77 -11.87 -31.66
CA LEU A 275 42.50 -10.93 -32.56
C LEU A 275 43.62 -10.18 -31.82
N LEU A 276 43.37 -9.77 -30.58
CA LEU A 276 44.38 -9.09 -29.78
C LEU A 276 45.53 -10.03 -29.36
N GLU A 277 45.23 -11.27 -29.07
CA GLU A 277 46.20 -12.28 -28.64
C GLU A 277 47.04 -12.88 -29.80
N ASN A 278 46.55 -12.77 -31.07
CA ASN A 278 47.17 -13.33 -32.24
C ASN A 278 47.55 -12.27 -33.29
N ASP A 279 47.98 -11.10 -32.90
CA ASP A 279 48.50 -10.02 -33.73
C ASP A 279 47.59 -9.66 -34.95
N GLY A 280 46.26 -9.81 -34.76
CA GLY A 280 45.28 -9.47 -35.79
C GLY A 280 44.99 -10.62 -36.81
N ASP A 281 45.54 -11.80 -36.61
CA ASP A 281 45.23 -12.95 -37.47
C ASP A 281 43.77 -13.43 -37.25
N ASN A 282 42.96 -13.22 -38.27
CA ASN A 282 41.54 -13.56 -38.20
C ASN A 282 41.29 -15.08 -38.15
N ALA A 283 42.10 -15.92 -38.80
CA ALA A 283 41.92 -17.36 -38.75
C ALA A 283 42.26 -17.91 -37.37
N ALA A 284 43.35 -17.42 -36.78
CA ALA A 284 43.75 -17.76 -35.43
C ALA A 284 42.69 -17.27 -34.41
N ALA A 285 42.13 -16.08 -34.59
CA ALA A 285 41.08 -15.52 -33.73
C ALA A 285 39.77 -16.34 -33.79
N VAL A 286 39.38 -16.82 -34.94
CA VAL A 286 38.21 -17.74 -35.08
C VAL A 286 38.48 -19.06 -34.39
N ALA A 287 39.69 -19.64 -34.56
CA ALA A 287 40.07 -20.86 -33.88
C ALA A 287 40.08 -20.67 -32.37
N PHE A 288 40.60 -19.55 -31.88
CA PHE A 288 40.57 -19.16 -30.48
C PHE A 288 39.13 -19.05 -29.94
N ALA A 289 38.23 -18.38 -30.63
CA ALA A 289 36.84 -18.25 -30.22
C ALA A 289 36.13 -19.60 -30.18
N ASN A 290 36.36 -20.47 -31.15
CA ASN A 290 35.78 -21.80 -31.16
C ASN A 290 36.28 -22.68 -29.99
N ALA A 291 37.56 -22.53 -29.59
CA ALA A 291 38.12 -23.27 -28.50
C ALA A 291 37.68 -22.76 -27.09
N ASN A 292 37.30 -21.47 -26.99
CA ASN A 292 37.11 -20.83 -25.72
C ASN A 292 35.68 -20.33 -25.47
N LEU A 293 34.69 -20.67 -26.29
CA LEU A 293 33.30 -20.22 -26.12
C LEU A 293 32.64 -20.85 -24.89
N PHE A 294 32.88 -22.15 -24.66
CA PHE A 294 32.25 -22.91 -23.58
C PHE A 294 33.21 -23.34 -22.45
N GLU A 295 34.51 -23.24 -22.66
CA GLU A 295 35.52 -23.61 -21.66
C GLU A 295 36.69 -22.65 -21.74
N HIS A 296 37.10 -22.11 -20.61
CA HIS A 296 38.30 -21.28 -20.55
C HIS A 296 39.54 -22.16 -20.36
N PRO A 297 40.67 -21.92 -21.08
CA PRO A 297 41.85 -22.77 -21.02
C PRO A 297 42.52 -22.88 -19.65
N ASP A 298 42.33 -21.86 -18.80
CA ASP A 298 43.04 -21.76 -17.52
C ASP A 298 42.25 -22.31 -16.32
N ASN A 299 41.06 -22.87 -16.54
CA ASN A 299 40.16 -23.37 -15.49
C ASN A 299 39.93 -22.37 -14.34
N THR A 300 40.28 -21.09 -14.55
CA THR A 300 40.06 -19.98 -13.63
C THR A 300 38.71 -19.38 -13.93
N PHE A 301 37.76 -19.61 -13.06
CA PHE A 301 36.43 -19.05 -13.10
C PHE A 301 36.52 -17.52 -13.06
N SER A 302 36.55 -16.88 -14.22
CA SER A 302 36.27 -15.45 -14.31
C SER A 302 34.84 -15.32 -14.79
N GLY A 303 33.94 -14.85 -13.96
CA GLY A 303 32.48 -14.72 -14.10
C GLY A 303 31.80 -14.54 -15.47
N SER A 304 32.52 -14.72 -16.57
CA SER A 304 32.05 -14.69 -17.95
C SER A 304 32.11 -16.04 -18.68
N ASP A 305 32.70 -17.10 -18.06
CA ASP A 305 32.91 -18.37 -18.75
C ASP A 305 31.63 -19.21 -18.75
N ILE A 306 31.29 -19.77 -19.90
CA ILE A 306 30.14 -20.63 -20.08
C ILE A 306 30.60 -22.08 -20.03
N SER A 307 30.24 -22.84 -18.98
CA SER A 307 30.55 -24.27 -18.93
C SER A 307 29.87 -25.03 -20.07
N SER A 308 30.61 -26.02 -20.63
CA SER A 308 30.13 -26.88 -21.71
C SER A 308 28.82 -27.64 -21.39
N ILE A 309 28.50 -27.79 -20.13
CA ILE A 309 27.25 -28.44 -19.67
C ILE A 309 26.01 -27.61 -20.07
N TYR A 310 26.14 -26.28 -20.21
CA TYR A 310 25.07 -25.39 -20.66
C TYR A 310 24.97 -25.27 -22.19
N ASN A 311 25.81 -26.00 -22.93
CA ASN A 311 25.64 -26.12 -24.37
C ASN A 311 24.33 -26.88 -24.67
N MET A 312 23.30 -26.15 -25.02
CA MET A 312 21.95 -26.69 -25.29
C MET A 312 21.72 -27.06 -26.74
N TRP A 313 22.68 -26.87 -27.63
CA TRP A 313 22.50 -27.08 -29.07
C TRP A 313 22.88 -28.48 -29.48
N ASN A 314 22.16 -28.99 -30.48
CA ASN A 314 22.37 -30.30 -31.06
C ASN A 314 23.45 -30.20 -32.17
N VAL A 315 24.69 -30.37 -31.76
CA VAL A 315 25.86 -30.42 -32.65
C VAL A 315 26.58 -31.75 -32.49
N SER A 316 27.19 -32.24 -33.55
CA SER A 316 27.81 -33.56 -33.57
C SER A 316 29.21 -33.57 -32.95
N GLY A 317 29.92 -32.45 -33.07
CA GLY A 317 31.25 -32.27 -32.49
C GLY A 317 31.24 -31.84 -31.02
N SER A 318 32.36 -32.03 -30.34
CA SER A 318 32.62 -31.52 -29.01
C SER A 318 33.70 -30.43 -29.03
N GLY A 319 33.79 -29.61 -27.99
CA GLY A 319 34.77 -28.55 -27.88
C GLY A 319 34.77 -27.61 -29.10
N ALA A 320 35.95 -27.26 -29.62
CA ALA A 320 36.10 -26.35 -30.74
C ALA A 320 35.38 -26.79 -32.02
N GLN A 321 35.29 -28.11 -32.26
CA GLN A 321 34.57 -28.65 -33.42
C GLN A 321 33.07 -28.39 -33.28
N GLY A 322 32.49 -28.69 -32.14
CA GLY A 322 31.06 -28.42 -31.89
C GLY A 322 30.71 -26.95 -32.03
N VAL A 323 31.59 -26.04 -31.58
CA VAL A 323 31.41 -24.60 -31.73
C VAL A 323 31.46 -24.19 -33.20
N SER A 324 32.36 -24.79 -34.02
CA SER A 324 32.44 -24.49 -35.46
C SER A 324 31.21 -24.95 -36.25
N GLU A 325 30.52 -26.00 -35.77
CA GLU A 325 29.22 -26.43 -36.27
C GLU A 325 28.09 -25.51 -35.82
N LEU A 326 28.19 -24.94 -34.61
CA LEU A 326 27.20 -24.06 -34.04
C LEU A 326 27.22 -22.65 -34.62
N ILE A 327 28.41 -22.03 -34.72
CA ILE A 327 28.55 -20.62 -35.06
C ILE A 327 29.04 -20.48 -36.51
N ASP A 328 28.42 -19.56 -37.25
CA ASP A 328 28.91 -19.11 -38.53
C ASP A 328 29.98 -18.01 -38.33
N PRO A 329 31.25 -18.28 -38.69
CA PRO A 329 32.33 -17.31 -38.47
C PRO A 329 32.20 -16.04 -39.31
N ALA A 330 31.39 -16.05 -40.39
CA ALA A 330 31.15 -14.86 -41.20
C ALA A 330 30.20 -13.87 -40.51
N THR A 331 29.21 -14.37 -39.79
CA THR A 331 28.19 -13.56 -39.08
C THR A 331 28.45 -13.47 -37.60
N GLY A 332 29.16 -14.45 -37.02
CA GLY A 332 29.31 -14.60 -35.56
C GLY A 332 28.04 -15.04 -34.83
N MET A 333 27.02 -15.52 -35.58
CA MET A 333 25.73 -15.95 -35.05
C MET A 333 25.55 -17.45 -35.19
N VAL A 334 24.60 -18.00 -34.42
CA VAL A 334 24.21 -19.42 -34.53
C VAL A 334 23.74 -19.73 -35.95
N ARG A 335 24.26 -20.82 -36.54
CA ARG A 335 23.89 -21.25 -37.88
C ARG A 335 22.41 -21.56 -37.99
N SER A 336 21.82 -21.20 -39.12
CA SER A 336 20.46 -21.62 -39.45
C SER A 336 20.36 -23.15 -39.53
N GLY A 337 19.31 -23.72 -38.91
CA GLY A 337 19.07 -25.17 -38.90
C GLY A 337 19.67 -25.91 -37.70
N VAL A 338 20.49 -25.30 -36.86
CA VAL A 338 20.92 -25.90 -35.60
C VAL A 338 19.73 -25.88 -34.64
N SER A 339 19.34 -27.07 -34.16
CA SER A 339 18.24 -27.24 -33.19
C SER A 339 18.75 -27.24 -31.75
N ARG A 340 17.85 -26.95 -30.84
CA ARG A 340 18.12 -27.08 -29.38
C ARG A 340 17.77 -28.48 -28.89
N ILE A 341 18.55 -29.01 -27.99
CA ILE A 341 18.26 -30.24 -27.22
C ILE A 341 17.15 -29.96 -26.17
N TYR A 342 17.21 -28.79 -25.56
CA TYR A 342 16.17 -28.28 -24.66
C TYR A 342 16.07 -26.76 -24.79
N THR A 343 14.96 -26.21 -24.35
CA THR A 343 14.77 -24.75 -24.20
C THR A 343 14.82 -24.40 -22.73
N PRO A 344 15.68 -23.46 -22.30
CA PRO A 344 15.67 -22.95 -20.93
C PRO A 344 14.31 -22.37 -20.57
N GLU A 345 13.94 -22.46 -19.31
CA GLU A 345 12.75 -21.84 -18.78
C GLU A 345 12.90 -20.31 -18.83
N LYS A 346 11.81 -19.61 -19.01
CA LYS A 346 11.74 -18.16 -18.74
C LYS A 346 11.61 -17.99 -17.23
N TRP A 347 12.64 -17.48 -16.61
CA TRP A 347 12.70 -17.31 -15.14
C TRP A 347 11.61 -16.34 -14.63
N GLU A 348 11.17 -15.39 -15.48
CA GLU A 348 10.07 -14.48 -15.18
C GLU A 348 8.78 -15.22 -14.83
N ASP A 349 8.49 -16.34 -15.52
CA ASP A 349 7.27 -17.12 -15.31
C ASP A 349 7.22 -17.78 -13.92
N PHE A 350 8.35 -17.87 -13.23
CA PHE A 350 8.51 -18.47 -11.90
C PHE A 350 8.75 -17.44 -10.80
N ALA A 351 9.27 -16.26 -11.16
CA ALA A 351 9.53 -15.20 -10.22
C ALA A 351 8.30 -14.35 -9.93
N PHE A 352 7.31 -14.36 -10.83
CA PHE A 352 6.11 -13.56 -10.70
C PHE A 352 4.86 -14.43 -10.66
N GLN A 353 3.85 -13.95 -9.97
CA GLN A 353 2.58 -14.63 -9.78
C GLN A 353 1.40 -13.68 -10.01
N ASN A 354 0.21 -14.25 -10.22
CA ASN A 354 -1.01 -13.45 -10.23
C ASN A 354 -1.24 -12.89 -8.83
N SER A 355 -1.41 -11.59 -8.76
CA SER A 355 -1.60 -10.87 -7.52
C SER A 355 -3.07 -10.55 -7.33
N ASN A 356 -3.58 -10.81 -6.14
CA ASN A 356 -4.93 -10.45 -5.74
C ASN A 356 -4.88 -9.67 -4.43
N ARG A 357 -5.71 -8.62 -4.34
CA ARG A 357 -5.91 -7.88 -3.11
C ARG A 357 -7.40 -7.88 -2.78
N THR A 358 -7.70 -8.21 -1.54
CA THR A 358 -9.05 -8.12 -0.96
C THR A 358 -9.00 -7.31 0.32
N GLU A 359 -9.88 -6.34 0.43
CA GLU A 359 -10.04 -5.50 1.62
C GLU A 359 -11.51 -5.47 2.00
N ALA A 360 -11.82 -5.73 3.25
CA ALA A 360 -13.17 -5.66 3.80
C ALA A 360 -13.17 -4.83 5.09
N ASN A 361 -14.10 -3.91 5.22
CA ASN A 361 -14.26 -3.09 6.41
C ASN A 361 -15.74 -3.02 6.80
N LEU A 362 -16.00 -3.23 8.09
CA LEU A 362 -17.29 -3.01 8.72
C LEU A 362 -17.11 -1.91 9.77
N THR A 363 -17.95 -0.89 9.74
CA THR A 363 -18.00 0.12 10.80
C THR A 363 -19.42 0.28 11.29
N ILE A 364 -19.57 0.37 12.61
CA ILE A 364 -20.84 0.61 13.28
C ILE A 364 -20.64 1.83 14.17
N SER A 365 -21.45 2.84 13.99
CA SER A 365 -21.40 4.05 14.78
C SER A 365 -22.79 4.41 15.29
N ASN A 366 -22.82 4.87 16.52
CA ASN A 366 -24.02 5.36 17.19
C ASN A 366 -23.66 6.54 18.06
N PHE A 367 -24.54 7.53 18.14
CA PHE A 367 -24.38 8.63 19.09
C PHE A 367 -25.71 9.12 19.63
N SER A 368 -25.65 9.61 20.84
CA SER A 368 -26.71 10.34 21.51
C SER A 368 -26.15 11.69 21.99
N GLU A 369 -26.94 12.43 22.72
CA GLU A 369 -26.53 13.72 23.30
C GLU A 369 -25.27 13.59 24.17
N ASN A 370 -25.24 12.58 25.05
CA ASN A 370 -24.22 12.41 26.09
C ASN A 370 -23.24 11.26 25.82
N SER A 371 -23.44 10.47 24.76
CA SER A 371 -22.58 9.32 24.49
C SER A 371 -22.40 9.10 22.99
N SER A 372 -21.28 8.51 22.63
CA SER A 372 -21.10 7.96 21.29
C SER A 372 -20.24 6.70 21.31
N LEU A 373 -20.53 5.81 20.38
CA LEU A 373 -19.79 4.56 20.18
C LEU A 373 -19.41 4.43 18.70
N TYR A 374 -18.16 4.11 18.45
CA TYR A 374 -17.65 3.72 17.15
C TYR A 374 -16.98 2.35 17.27
N THR A 375 -17.34 1.44 16.40
CA THR A 375 -16.72 0.11 16.32
C THR A 375 -16.37 -0.17 14.89
N SER A 376 -15.16 -0.66 14.64
CA SER A 376 -14.74 -1.10 13.31
C SER A 376 -14.04 -2.44 13.37
N VAL A 377 -14.21 -3.21 12.29
CA VAL A 377 -13.44 -4.42 12.00
C VAL A 377 -12.99 -4.32 10.55
N GLY A 378 -11.69 -4.45 10.33
CA GLY A 378 -11.08 -4.39 9.01
C GLY A 378 -10.21 -5.62 8.74
N PHE A 379 -10.25 -6.09 7.52
CA PHE A 379 -9.43 -7.19 7.02
C PHE A 379 -8.81 -6.81 5.69
N ILE A 380 -7.55 -7.17 5.48
CA ILE A 380 -6.85 -7.07 4.21
C ILE A 380 -6.05 -8.35 3.97
N ASP A 381 -6.14 -8.87 2.76
CA ASP A 381 -5.29 -9.92 2.20
C ASP A 381 -4.74 -9.40 0.87
N ASP A 382 -3.44 -9.13 0.84
CA ASP A 382 -2.75 -8.51 -0.27
C ASP A 382 -1.61 -9.42 -0.74
N ILE A 383 -1.82 -10.13 -1.83
CA ILE A 383 -0.82 -11.00 -2.45
C ILE A 383 0.01 -10.16 -3.41
N GLY A 384 1.32 -10.16 -3.24
CA GLY A 384 2.24 -9.44 -4.12
C GLY A 384 2.39 -10.11 -5.48
N TYR A 385 2.78 -9.36 -6.49
CA TYR A 385 3.05 -9.93 -7.80
C TYR A 385 4.39 -10.69 -7.86
N ALA A 386 5.33 -10.40 -6.99
CA ALA A 386 6.52 -11.21 -6.79
C ALA A 386 6.17 -12.50 -6.04
N SER A 387 6.68 -13.65 -6.51
CA SER A 387 6.38 -14.95 -5.91
C SER A 387 6.74 -14.98 -4.42
N ASN A 388 5.87 -15.62 -3.62
CA ASN A 388 6.03 -15.81 -2.17
C ASN A 388 6.14 -14.48 -1.39
N THR A 389 5.36 -13.47 -1.82
CA THR A 389 5.20 -12.20 -1.11
C THR A 389 3.72 -11.95 -0.85
N ASP A 390 3.36 -11.68 0.39
CA ASP A 390 1.99 -11.34 0.78
C ASP A 390 1.97 -10.52 2.07
N TYR A 391 0.81 -9.93 2.34
CA TYR A 391 0.52 -9.21 3.57
C TYR A 391 -0.93 -9.41 3.97
N LYS A 392 -1.16 -9.84 5.21
CA LYS A 392 -2.48 -9.97 5.81
C LYS A 392 -2.57 -9.11 7.05
N ARG A 393 -3.72 -8.47 7.26
CA ARG A 393 -3.99 -7.73 8.48
C ARG A 393 -5.45 -7.87 8.87
N LEU A 394 -5.66 -8.15 10.16
CA LEU A 394 -6.94 -8.02 10.84
C LEU A 394 -6.82 -6.90 11.87
N ASN A 395 -7.75 -5.98 11.89
CA ASN A 395 -7.83 -4.95 12.92
C ASN A 395 -9.26 -4.85 13.47
N ALA A 396 -9.34 -4.54 14.75
CA ALA A 396 -10.58 -4.25 15.44
C ALA A 396 -10.39 -3.02 16.33
N ARG A 397 -11.36 -2.11 16.29
CA ARG A 397 -11.33 -0.87 17.07
C ARG A 397 -12.69 -0.63 17.75
N VAL A 398 -12.64 -0.17 18.97
CA VAL A 398 -13.78 0.38 19.71
C VAL A 398 -13.38 1.74 20.26
N ALA A 399 -14.20 2.76 20.03
CA ALA A 399 -14.02 4.09 20.61
C ALA A 399 -15.35 4.60 21.17
N ALA A 400 -15.34 4.97 22.44
CA ALA A 400 -16.49 5.47 23.17
C ALA A 400 -16.21 6.87 23.70
N THR A 401 -17.19 7.76 23.58
CA THR A 401 -17.21 9.06 24.24
C THR A 401 -18.40 9.09 25.18
N ASN A 402 -18.18 9.50 26.42
CA ASN A 402 -19.24 9.65 27.42
C ASN A 402 -19.09 11.00 28.11
N SER A 403 -20.20 11.73 28.22
CA SER A 403 -20.31 12.97 28.99
C SER A 403 -21.25 12.78 30.17
N PHE A 404 -20.79 13.12 31.36
CA PHE A 404 -21.56 13.03 32.59
C PHE A 404 -21.90 14.46 33.06
N GLY A 405 -23.06 14.93 32.61
CA GLY A 405 -23.44 16.34 32.70
C GLY A 405 -22.40 17.22 31.99
N ASP A 406 -22.23 18.43 32.45
CA ASP A 406 -21.25 19.40 31.95
C ASP A 406 -19.87 19.28 32.63
N TYR A 407 -19.72 18.31 33.53
CA TYR A 407 -18.56 18.23 34.41
C TYR A 407 -17.50 17.25 33.93
N ILE A 408 -17.86 16.10 33.35
CA ILE A 408 -16.90 15.07 32.95
C ILE A 408 -17.13 14.68 31.51
N ASN A 409 -16.07 14.75 30.71
CA ASN A 409 -16.02 14.20 29.36
C ASN A 409 -14.90 13.17 29.29
N MET A 410 -15.25 11.95 28.88
CA MET A 410 -14.32 10.82 28.79
C MET A 410 -14.33 10.25 27.37
N ASN A 411 -13.16 10.18 26.76
CA ASN A 411 -12.94 9.52 25.48
C ASN A 411 -12.05 8.30 25.70
N THR A 412 -12.55 7.13 25.38
CA THR A 412 -11.80 5.87 25.53
C THR A 412 -11.75 5.15 24.21
N SER A 413 -10.57 4.68 23.82
CA SER A 413 -10.42 3.83 22.63
C SER A 413 -9.51 2.64 22.89
N LEU A 414 -9.84 1.53 22.25
CA LEU A 414 -9.05 0.31 22.20
C LEU A 414 -8.92 -0.11 20.74
N ASN A 415 -7.70 -0.31 20.31
CA ASN A 415 -7.40 -0.83 18.97
C ASN A 415 -6.54 -2.08 19.09
N TYR A 416 -6.93 -3.14 18.40
CA TYR A 416 -6.16 -4.38 18.23
C TYR A 416 -5.85 -4.56 16.77
N THR A 417 -4.59 -4.92 16.47
CA THR A 417 -4.17 -5.26 15.11
C THR A 417 -3.28 -6.50 15.14
N GLN A 418 -3.58 -7.42 14.26
CA GLN A 418 -2.73 -8.57 13.95
C GLN A 418 -2.35 -8.50 12.48
N SER A 419 -1.06 -8.66 12.18
CA SER A 419 -0.58 -8.72 10.80
C SER A 419 0.41 -9.86 10.60
N GLU A 420 0.48 -10.34 9.37
CA GLU A 420 1.43 -11.35 8.91
C GLU A 420 1.91 -10.93 7.51
N SER A 421 3.21 -11.07 7.28
CA SER A 421 3.82 -10.81 5.97
C SER A 421 4.84 -11.87 5.62
N ASN A 422 4.87 -12.27 4.37
CA ASN A 422 5.93 -13.04 3.75
C ASN A 422 6.72 -12.14 2.80
N ASN A 423 8.05 -12.18 2.93
CA ASN A 423 8.94 -11.31 2.16
C ASN A 423 10.17 -12.10 1.70
N ASN A 424 10.03 -12.87 0.65
CA ASN A 424 11.13 -13.64 0.09
C ASN A 424 11.62 -13.01 -1.22
N GLY A 425 12.95 -12.88 -1.34
CA GLY A 425 13.61 -12.59 -2.60
C GLY A 425 13.35 -11.20 -3.20
N THR A 426 13.03 -10.19 -2.40
CA THR A 426 12.75 -8.82 -2.88
C THR A 426 13.87 -7.81 -2.57
N GLY A 427 15.02 -8.27 -2.09
CA GLY A 427 16.19 -7.42 -1.84
C GLY A 427 16.81 -6.86 -3.11
N SER A 428 17.92 -6.13 -2.98
CA SER A 428 18.66 -5.51 -4.09
C SER A 428 19.93 -6.27 -4.50
N SER A 429 20.14 -7.49 -3.99
CA SER A 429 21.34 -8.30 -4.21
C SER A 429 21.01 -9.59 -4.97
N SER A 430 22.00 -10.46 -5.13
CA SER A 430 21.86 -11.80 -5.73
C SER A 430 20.86 -12.74 -5.03
N SER A 431 20.34 -12.37 -3.86
CA SER A 431 19.18 -13.04 -3.24
C SER A 431 17.84 -12.54 -3.79
N SER A 432 17.82 -11.50 -4.61
CA SER A 432 16.61 -10.92 -5.20
C SER A 432 16.26 -11.61 -6.51
N GLN A 433 15.03 -12.10 -6.61
CA GLN A 433 14.50 -12.62 -7.87
C GLN A 433 14.48 -11.57 -9.00
N PHE A 434 14.29 -10.28 -8.69
CA PHE A 434 14.36 -9.19 -9.67
C PHE A 434 15.77 -9.06 -10.27
N TRP A 435 16.80 -9.10 -9.41
CA TRP A 435 18.18 -9.05 -9.85
C TRP A 435 18.51 -10.21 -10.81
N TRP A 436 18.03 -11.43 -10.49
CA TRP A 436 18.22 -12.60 -11.34
C TRP A 436 17.61 -12.43 -12.72
N ILE A 437 16.37 -11.98 -12.79
CA ILE A 437 15.65 -11.84 -14.06
C ILE A 437 16.27 -10.75 -14.94
N ASP A 438 16.80 -9.68 -14.34
CA ASP A 438 17.42 -8.57 -15.10
C ASP A 438 18.84 -8.89 -15.58
N ASN A 439 19.55 -9.77 -14.89
CA ASN A 439 20.97 -10.00 -15.15
C ASN A 439 21.30 -11.40 -15.67
N LEU A 440 20.39 -12.38 -15.52
CA LEU A 440 20.69 -13.76 -15.89
C LEU A 440 20.74 -13.92 -17.42
N PRO A 441 21.84 -14.47 -17.96
CA PRO A 441 21.90 -14.86 -19.38
C PRO A 441 20.83 -15.90 -19.76
N PRO A 442 20.20 -15.78 -20.95
CA PRO A 442 19.08 -16.62 -21.35
C PRO A 442 19.45 -18.08 -21.67
N ILE A 443 20.73 -18.42 -21.60
CA ILE A 443 21.23 -19.80 -21.81
C ILE A 443 21.10 -20.68 -20.56
N TYR A 444 20.95 -20.08 -19.37
CA TYR A 444 20.91 -20.83 -18.12
C TYR A 444 19.49 -21.28 -17.81
N PRO A 445 19.27 -22.62 -17.66
CA PRO A 445 17.97 -23.15 -17.28
C PRO A 445 17.66 -22.86 -15.79
N LEU A 446 16.39 -22.79 -15.42
CA LEU A 446 15.96 -22.68 -14.04
C LEU A 446 16.16 -24.02 -13.30
N TYR A 447 15.92 -25.11 -14.00
CA TYR A 447 16.05 -26.46 -13.46
C TYR A 447 17.29 -27.16 -14.03
N ARG A 448 17.96 -27.90 -13.17
CA ARG A 448 19.12 -28.71 -13.53
C ARG A 448 18.77 -29.71 -14.63
N ARG A 449 19.68 -29.88 -15.59
CA ARG A 449 19.54 -30.77 -16.75
C ARG A 449 20.48 -31.93 -16.67
N THR A 450 20.03 -33.12 -17.18
CA THR A 450 20.88 -34.29 -17.32
C THR A 450 21.98 -34.06 -18.34
N THR A 451 23.17 -34.57 -18.02
CA THR A 451 24.31 -34.67 -18.95
C THR A 451 24.41 -36.06 -19.52
N SER A 452 25.22 -36.28 -20.54
CA SER A 452 25.45 -37.61 -21.15
C SER A 452 26.01 -38.66 -20.16
N ASN A 453 26.48 -38.23 -18.98
CA ASN A 453 27.13 -39.08 -17.99
C ASN A 453 26.22 -39.46 -16.80
N GLU A 454 24.97 -38.99 -16.79
CA GLU A 454 24.03 -39.26 -15.68
C GLU A 454 23.09 -40.44 -15.98
N ALA A 455 22.49 -41.02 -14.93
CA ALA A 455 21.75 -42.28 -14.94
C ALA A 455 20.55 -42.38 -15.92
N PHE A 456 20.14 -41.27 -16.55
CA PHE A 456 19.01 -41.25 -17.47
C PHE A 456 19.39 -41.37 -18.95
N ASN A 457 20.67 -41.36 -19.29
CA ASN A 457 21.23 -41.46 -20.65
C ASN A 457 20.60 -40.56 -21.75
N VAL A 458 19.77 -39.58 -21.36
CA VAL A 458 19.15 -38.63 -22.27
C VAL A 458 19.53 -37.23 -21.83
N ARG A 459 20.34 -36.57 -22.63
CA ARG A 459 20.81 -35.20 -22.38
C ARG A 459 19.65 -34.22 -22.41
N GLY A 460 19.65 -33.24 -21.48
CA GLY A 460 18.73 -32.12 -21.48
C GLY A 460 17.40 -32.35 -20.74
N GLN A 461 17.18 -33.52 -20.15
CA GLN A 461 16.00 -33.75 -19.30
C GLN A 461 16.12 -33.03 -17.96
N ARG A 462 14.99 -32.57 -17.41
CA ARG A 462 14.95 -32.04 -16.04
C ARG A 462 15.16 -33.15 -15.03
N ILE A 463 15.99 -32.92 -14.03
CA ILE A 463 16.28 -33.90 -12.96
C ILE A 463 15.17 -33.76 -11.90
N PRO A 464 14.49 -34.88 -11.54
CA PRO A 464 13.50 -34.88 -10.46
C PRO A 464 14.13 -34.46 -9.13
N ASP A 465 13.40 -33.67 -8.34
CA ASP A 465 13.81 -33.34 -6.98
C ASP A 465 13.32 -34.41 -5.99
N PRO A 466 14.22 -35.16 -5.32
CA PRO A 466 13.84 -36.20 -4.40
C PRO A 466 13.38 -35.70 -3.02
N ILE A 467 13.54 -34.39 -2.74
CA ILE A 467 13.28 -33.81 -1.41
C ILE A 467 11.98 -33.04 -1.43
N TYR A 468 11.85 -32.04 -2.33
CA TYR A 468 10.69 -31.16 -2.39
C TYR A 468 9.68 -31.57 -3.46
N GLY A 469 10.01 -32.55 -4.31
CA GLY A 469 9.21 -32.92 -5.46
C GLY A 469 9.41 -31.95 -6.64
N GLY A 470 8.79 -32.25 -7.78
CA GLY A 470 9.01 -31.49 -9.00
C GLY A 470 10.42 -31.72 -9.57
N TYR A 471 11.17 -30.64 -9.84
CA TYR A 471 12.48 -30.69 -10.46
C TYR A 471 13.52 -29.90 -9.65
N LEU A 472 14.77 -30.43 -9.62
CA LEU A 472 15.90 -29.76 -8.99
C LEU A 472 16.19 -28.42 -9.64
N PHE A 473 16.26 -27.38 -8.81
CA PHE A 473 16.71 -26.08 -9.28
C PHE A 473 18.20 -26.07 -9.59
N ASP A 474 18.59 -25.32 -10.63
CA ASP A 474 20.00 -25.12 -10.96
C ASP A 474 20.61 -24.01 -10.11
N TYR A 475 21.47 -24.38 -9.18
CA TYR A 475 22.30 -23.48 -8.38
C TYR A 475 23.68 -23.23 -8.96
N GLY A 476 24.03 -23.89 -10.08
CA GLY A 476 25.34 -23.79 -10.71
C GLY A 476 26.51 -24.40 -9.92
N LEU A 477 26.22 -25.10 -8.80
CA LEU A 477 27.25 -25.65 -7.89
C LEU A 477 28.06 -26.79 -8.48
N GLN A 478 27.45 -27.63 -9.30
CA GLN A 478 28.09 -28.84 -9.87
C GLN A 478 28.59 -28.60 -11.29
N ASP A 479 28.02 -27.62 -11.95
CA ASP A 479 28.09 -27.48 -13.38
C ASP A 479 28.87 -26.25 -13.83
N GLY A 480 29.46 -25.51 -12.85
CA GLY A 480 30.34 -24.41 -13.15
C GLY A 480 29.66 -23.25 -13.87
N ARG A 481 28.47 -22.84 -13.41
CA ARG A 481 27.81 -21.66 -13.97
C ARG A 481 28.63 -20.41 -13.64
N GLY A 482 29.12 -19.72 -14.66
CA GLY A 482 29.92 -18.53 -14.51
C GLY A 482 29.19 -17.36 -13.87
N PHE A 483 27.87 -17.28 -14.09
CA PHE A 483 27.02 -16.24 -13.49
C PHE A 483 26.25 -16.77 -12.28
N GLY A 484 26.34 -16.07 -11.14
CA GLY A 484 25.58 -16.39 -9.93
C GLY A 484 25.90 -17.80 -9.38
N PHE A 485 27.19 -18.18 -9.37
CA PHE A 485 27.65 -19.44 -8.83
C PHE A 485 27.15 -19.67 -7.41
N ALA A 486 26.68 -20.89 -7.14
CA ALA A 486 26.14 -21.33 -5.86
C ALA A 486 24.89 -20.58 -5.37
N THR A 487 24.19 -19.84 -6.25
CA THR A 487 22.99 -19.08 -5.88
C THR A 487 21.88 -19.25 -6.92
N ASN A 488 20.62 -19.12 -6.50
CA ASN A 488 19.45 -19.06 -7.37
C ASN A 488 18.33 -18.30 -6.65
N GLY A 489 18.26 -16.97 -6.83
CA GLY A 489 17.31 -16.14 -6.12
C GLY A 489 15.84 -16.43 -6.40
N VAL A 490 15.51 -17.04 -7.55
CA VAL A 490 14.13 -17.46 -7.85
C VAL A 490 13.79 -18.74 -7.07
N ALA A 491 14.70 -19.73 -7.04
CA ALA A 491 14.54 -20.93 -6.22
C ALA A 491 14.48 -20.57 -4.73
N ASP A 492 15.42 -19.76 -4.26
CA ASP A 492 15.48 -19.31 -2.87
C ASP A 492 14.19 -18.60 -2.44
N SER A 493 13.59 -17.79 -3.32
CA SER A 493 12.32 -17.12 -3.04
C SER A 493 11.14 -18.08 -2.86
N GLN A 494 11.20 -19.28 -3.46
CA GLN A 494 10.14 -20.28 -3.39
C GLN A 494 10.32 -21.27 -2.23
N ILE A 495 11.57 -21.59 -1.89
CA ILE A 495 11.88 -22.65 -0.90
C ILE A 495 12.15 -22.08 0.49
N ASN A 496 12.83 -20.94 0.57
CA ASN A 496 13.16 -20.29 1.84
C ASN A 496 11.91 -19.66 2.48
N ILE A 497 11.95 -19.48 3.79
CA ILE A 497 10.89 -18.80 4.54
C ILE A 497 11.42 -17.47 5.05
N SER A 498 10.66 -16.42 4.88
CA SER A 498 10.86 -15.13 5.53
C SER A 498 9.48 -14.58 5.94
N ASN A 499 9.07 -14.94 7.16
CA ASN A 499 7.75 -14.62 7.70
C ASN A 499 7.89 -13.69 8.90
N SER A 500 7.04 -12.66 8.95
CA SER A 500 6.93 -11.74 10.07
C SER A 500 5.48 -11.68 10.53
N LYS A 501 5.24 -11.95 11.81
CA LYS A 501 3.95 -11.80 12.49
C LYS A 501 4.04 -10.68 13.50
N ALA A 502 3.05 -9.80 13.51
CA ALA A 502 2.98 -8.72 14.48
C ALA A 502 1.59 -8.66 15.12
N ASN A 503 1.58 -8.32 16.41
CA ASN A 503 0.35 -8.04 17.16
C ASN A 503 0.54 -6.72 17.89
N SER A 504 -0.46 -5.86 17.83
CA SER A 504 -0.48 -4.61 18.58
C SER A 504 -1.79 -4.40 19.32
N VAL A 505 -1.69 -3.84 20.50
CA VAL A 505 -2.82 -3.37 21.33
C VAL A 505 -2.54 -1.92 21.71
N ASN A 506 -3.46 -1.03 21.37
CA ASN A 506 -3.36 0.37 21.72
C ASN A 506 -4.62 0.77 22.48
N PHE A 507 -4.45 1.16 23.72
CA PHE A 507 -5.49 1.72 24.59
C PHE A 507 -5.20 3.20 24.81
N ASN A 508 -6.22 4.03 24.69
CA ASN A 508 -6.14 5.46 25.02
C ASN A 508 -7.39 5.88 25.80
N ASN A 509 -7.18 6.65 26.84
CA ASN A 509 -8.24 7.30 27.59
C ASN A 509 -7.87 8.79 27.80
N ASP A 510 -8.74 9.68 27.35
CA ASP A 510 -8.65 11.12 27.56
C ASP A 510 -9.86 11.55 28.39
N THR A 511 -9.59 12.01 29.60
CA THR A 511 -10.61 12.44 30.57
C THR A 511 -10.42 13.92 30.87
N LYS A 512 -11.51 14.67 30.75
CA LYS A 512 -11.60 16.11 31.10
C LYS A 512 -12.63 16.32 32.17
N ILE A 513 -12.26 17.01 33.25
CA ILE A 513 -13.13 17.32 34.36
C ILE A 513 -13.17 18.84 34.51
N THR A 514 -14.34 19.43 34.34
CA THR A 514 -14.59 20.86 34.60
C THR A 514 -14.64 21.09 36.09
N LEU A 515 -13.64 21.77 36.64
CA LEU A 515 -13.53 22.06 38.09
C LEU A 515 -14.25 23.36 38.48
N ALA A 516 -14.20 24.36 37.58
CA ALA A 516 -14.85 25.64 37.73
C ALA A 516 -15.02 26.31 36.37
N ASP A 517 -15.70 27.44 36.29
CA ASP A 517 -15.84 28.21 35.06
C ASP A 517 -14.48 28.57 34.47
N GLY A 518 -14.22 28.04 33.28
CA GLY A 518 -12.95 28.17 32.56
C GLY A 518 -11.82 27.25 33.06
N LEU A 519 -11.94 26.55 34.19
CA LEU A 519 -10.88 25.68 34.72
C LEU A 519 -11.20 24.20 34.49
N THR A 520 -10.36 23.51 33.76
CA THR A 520 -10.50 22.07 33.43
C THR A 520 -9.27 21.30 33.88
N PHE A 521 -9.48 20.18 34.54
CA PHE A 521 -8.46 19.15 34.73
C PHE A 521 -8.48 18.18 33.54
N GLU A 522 -7.32 17.93 32.99
CA GLU A 522 -7.15 17.03 31.85
C GLU A 522 -6.21 15.87 32.21
N ASN A 523 -6.62 14.64 31.92
CA ASN A 523 -5.78 13.46 32.07
C ASN A 523 -5.85 12.63 30.79
N ASN A 524 -4.69 12.35 30.21
CA ASN A 524 -4.55 11.40 29.11
C ASN A 524 -3.69 10.24 29.58
N PHE A 525 -4.22 9.02 29.43
CA PHE A 525 -3.51 7.76 29.68
C PHE A 525 -3.51 6.93 28.42
N ALA A 526 -2.33 6.58 27.92
CA ALA A 526 -2.15 5.69 26.79
C ALA A 526 -1.29 4.49 27.17
N TYR A 527 -1.71 3.30 26.77
CA TYR A 527 -0.95 2.07 26.86
C TYR A 527 -0.81 1.44 25.48
N GLN A 528 0.41 1.06 25.10
CA GLN A 528 0.72 0.47 23.83
C GLN A 528 1.55 -0.81 24.04
N TYR A 529 1.10 -1.88 23.45
CA TYR A 529 1.79 -3.16 23.41
C TYR A 529 2.04 -3.53 21.96
N PHE A 530 3.28 -3.81 21.62
CA PHE A 530 3.70 -4.29 20.32
C PHE A 530 4.50 -5.56 20.46
N MET A 531 4.18 -6.56 19.67
CA MET A 531 4.90 -7.82 19.58
C MET A 531 5.20 -8.12 18.12
N SER A 532 6.43 -8.53 17.84
CA SER A 532 6.83 -9.08 16.55
C SER A 532 7.49 -10.45 16.72
N ASP A 533 7.16 -11.40 15.86
CA ASP A 533 7.77 -12.74 15.77
C ASP A 533 8.22 -12.94 14.32
N ASN A 534 9.53 -12.91 14.11
CA ASN A 534 10.14 -13.03 12.79
C ASN A 534 10.81 -14.40 12.68
N THR A 535 10.52 -15.10 11.60
CA THR A 535 11.12 -16.41 11.29
C THR A 535 11.73 -16.34 9.90
N SER A 536 13.02 -16.65 9.78
CA SER A 536 13.66 -16.91 8.49
C SER A 536 14.29 -18.31 8.49
N LEU A 537 14.07 -19.03 7.40
CA LEU A 537 14.64 -20.34 7.16
C LEU A 537 15.32 -20.32 5.79
N ASN A 538 16.63 -20.58 5.77
CA ASN A 538 17.36 -20.94 4.57
C ASN A 538 17.44 -22.46 4.52
N GLU A 539 16.95 -23.02 3.44
CA GLU A 539 16.80 -24.47 3.28
C GLU A 539 18.17 -25.19 3.33
N PRO A 540 18.21 -26.47 3.82
CA PRO A 540 19.49 -27.15 4.11
C PRO A 540 20.09 -27.92 2.92
N PHE A 541 19.39 -28.08 1.80
CA PHE A 541 19.80 -29.07 0.81
C PHE A 541 20.45 -28.49 -0.44
N TYR A 542 20.00 -27.35 -0.92
CA TYR A 542 20.40 -26.80 -2.23
C TYR A 542 20.97 -25.38 -2.16
N SER A 543 20.50 -24.56 -1.21
CA SER A 543 20.91 -23.16 -1.08
C SER A 543 22.37 -23.01 -0.63
N PRO A 544 22.91 -21.79 -0.65
CA PRO A 544 24.22 -21.51 -0.04
C PRO A 544 24.36 -21.95 1.42
N ALA A 545 23.23 -22.15 2.14
CA ALA A 545 23.23 -22.65 3.51
C ALA A 545 23.40 -24.18 3.62
N LYS A 546 23.49 -24.90 2.50
CA LYS A 546 23.71 -26.37 2.49
C LYS A 546 24.96 -26.77 3.27
N GLY A 547 26.05 -26.00 3.16
CA GLY A 547 27.29 -26.27 3.90
C GLY A 547 27.12 -26.25 5.42
N ASP A 548 26.19 -25.48 5.92
CA ASP A 548 25.83 -25.33 7.34
C ASP A 548 24.70 -26.31 7.78
N GLY A 549 24.16 -27.11 6.87
CA GLY A 549 22.97 -27.94 7.12
C GLY A 549 21.67 -27.13 7.24
N GLY A 550 21.62 -25.96 6.60
CA GLY A 550 20.53 -24.99 6.69
C GLY A 550 20.72 -23.98 7.80
N ARG A 551 19.93 -22.90 7.76
CA ARG A 551 19.97 -21.86 8.78
C ARG A 551 18.56 -21.43 9.13
N ILE A 552 18.20 -21.52 10.41
CA ILE A 552 16.97 -20.96 10.95
C ILE A 552 17.31 -19.80 11.90
N ASN A 553 16.67 -18.65 11.68
CA ASN A 553 16.69 -17.54 12.62
C ASN A 553 15.27 -17.27 13.06
N ARG A 554 15.08 -17.17 14.37
CA ARG A 554 13.82 -16.75 14.95
C ARG A 554 14.07 -15.66 15.98
N SER A 555 13.37 -14.55 15.84
CA SER A 555 13.45 -13.44 16.78
C SER A 555 12.05 -13.03 17.21
N ARG A 556 11.90 -12.78 18.51
CA ARG A 556 10.68 -12.22 19.08
C ARG A 556 11.01 -10.95 19.83
N GLY A 557 10.34 -9.89 19.48
CA GLY A 557 10.45 -8.59 20.14
C GLY A 557 9.13 -8.23 20.82
N GLU A 558 9.20 -7.67 22.02
CA GLU A 558 8.04 -7.11 22.72
C GLU A 558 8.37 -5.71 23.22
N THR A 559 7.47 -4.77 22.99
CA THR A 559 7.60 -3.39 23.45
C THR A 559 6.32 -3.01 24.18
N LYS A 560 6.46 -2.43 25.36
CA LYS A 560 5.37 -1.93 26.19
C LYS A 560 5.65 -0.46 26.50
N ASN A 561 4.78 0.41 26.03
CA ASN A 561 4.86 1.85 26.28
C ASN A 561 3.62 2.29 27.05
N TYR A 562 3.82 3.16 28.02
CA TYR A 562 2.71 3.86 28.65
C TYR A 562 3.04 5.35 28.74
N THR A 563 2.03 6.15 28.55
CA THR A 563 2.13 7.61 28.66
C THR A 563 1.01 8.08 29.57
N ILE A 564 1.37 8.87 30.55
CA ILE A 564 0.40 9.56 31.43
C ILE A 564 0.71 11.04 31.30
N ARG A 565 -0.29 11.82 30.96
CA ARG A 565 -0.23 13.28 30.95
C ARG A 565 -1.36 13.82 31.79
N THR A 566 -1.03 14.60 32.81
CA THR A 566 -1.99 15.25 33.69
C THR A 566 -1.75 16.75 33.67
N GLY A 567 -2.82 17.54 33.55
CA GLY A 567 -2.68 18.99 33.45
C GLY A 567 -3.91 19.74 33.91
N LEU A 568 -3.72 21.03 34.09
CA LEU A 568 -4.77 22.02 34.34
C LEU A 568 -4.79 23.01 33.20
N ARG A 569 -5.95 23.20 32.62
CA ARG A 569 -6.21 24.19 31.58
C ARG A 569 -7.16 25.25 32.09
N TYR A 570 -6.81 26.52 31.88
CA TYR A 570 -7.66 27.66 32.14
C TYR A 570 -7.95 28.39 30.85
N ASN A 571 -9.21 28.46 30.45
CA ASN A 571 -9.68 29.20 29.28
C ASN A 571 -10.78 30.17 29.71
N LYS A 572 -10.59 31.45 29.45
CA LYS A 572 -11.61 32.45 29.75
C LYS A 572 -11.60 33.60 28.76
N SER A 573 -12.77 33.97 28.29
CA SER A 573 -12.97 35.11 27.42
C SER A 573 -13.41 36.32 28.24
N PHE A 574 -12.74 37.45 28.03
CA PHE A 574 -13.02 38.73 28.63
C PHE A 574 -13.28 39.72 27.49
N LYS A 575 -14.53 40.11 27.24
CA LYS A 575 -14.89 41.02 26.15
C LYS A 575 -14.09 40.78 24.85
N ASP A 576 -12.99 41.49 24.67
CA ASP A 576 -12.15 41.44 23.44
C ASP A 576 -10.86 40.63 23.64
N MET A 577 -10.67 39.95 24.79
CA MET A 577 -9.46 39.17 25.10
C MET A 577 -9.82 37.75 25.46
N ASN A 578 -9.13 36.80 24.85
CA ASN A 578 -9.19 35.39 25.20
C ASN A 578 -7.89 34.99 25.91
N LEU A 579 -8.01 34.51 27.17
CA LEU A 579 -6.88 33.98 27.90
C LEU A 579 -6.94 32.44 27.89
N SER A 580 -5.87 31.81 27.44
CA SER A 580 -5.69 30.37 27.53
C SER A 580 -4.34 30.06 28.17
N ALA A 581 -4.36 29.29 29.26
CA ALA A 581 -3.17 28.82 29.96
C ALA A 581 -3.27 27.32 30.17
N PHE A 582 -2.16 26.61 30.00
CA PHE A 582 -2.09 25.17 30.22
C PHE A 582 -0.79 24.79 30.93
N VAL A 583 -0.91 24.03 32.01
CA VAL A 583 0.23 23.46 32.72
C VAL A 583 0.03 21.96 32.81
N SER A 584 1.01 21.17 32.41
CA SER A 584 0.94 19.70 32.45
C SER A 584 2.27 19.07 32.86
N HIS A 585 2.14 17.87 33.39
CA HIS A 585 3.26 16.97 33.67
C HIS A 585 3.05 15.64 32.96
#